data_d53a0df629bd359868ec098e8f42a06b
#
_entry.id   d53a0df629bd359868ec098e8f42a06b
#
_cell.length_a   1.000
_cell.length_b   1.000
_cell.length_c   1.000
_cell.angle_alpha   90.00
_cell.angle_beta   90.00
_cell.angle_gamma   90.00
#
_symmetry.space_group_name_H-M   'P 1'
#
loop_
_entity.id
_entity.type
_entity.pdbx_description
1 polymer ?
#
loop_
_entity_poly.entity_id
_entity_poly.type
_entity_poly.pdbx_seq_one_letter_code
_entity_poly.pdbx_strand_id
1 'polypeptide(L)'
;GILEIATSLVKKMPDNKLGNQLPNRPRSWRVLMHHLFQIPVAFLNMEDTGETLTYEELVAPPPEDMVTSAAIAEFGDQVRERFNAWAYRTNGEDFSGEVPTYFGGTTRHEMLERTVWHSTQHIRQVGSLLEQAEVEVEKLIGSEDIQGLPLTNEIWDQA
;
A
#
# COMPACT_ATOMS: atom_id res chain seq x y z
N GLY A 1 -2.36 1.50 13.03
CA GLY A 1 -2.34 2.31 11.81
C GLY A 1 -2.76 1.54 10.57
N ILE A 2 -2.79 2.23 9.43
CA ILE A 2 -3.26 1.68 8.15
C ILE A 2 -2.48 0.42 7.73
N LEU A 3 -1.16 0.41 7.85
CA LEU A 3 -0.35 -0.76 7.47
C LEU A 3 -0.58 -1.95 8.39
N GLU A 4 -0.91 -1.72 9.65
CA GLU A 4 -1.30 -2.78 10.58
C GLU A 4 -2.63 -3.43 10.15
N ILE A 5 -3.60 -2.62 9.74
CA ILE A 5 -4.86 -3.11 9.17
C ILE A 5 -4.58 -3.92 7.91
N ALA A 6 -3.72 -3.42 7.03
CA ALA A 6 -3.33 -4.09 5.78
C ALA A 6 -2.76 -5.49 6.03
N THR A 7 -1.78 -5.61 6.92
CA THR A 7 -1.18 -6.92 7.25
C THR A 7 -2.19 -7.88 7.87
N SER A 8 -3.07 -7.38 8.73
CA SER A 8 -4.16 -8.17 9.32
C SER A 8 -5.11 -8.72 8.27
N LEU A 9 -5.51 -7.90 7.30
CA LEU A 9 -6.40 -8.33 6.21
C LEU A 9 -5.70 -9.34 5.28
N VAL A 10 -4.45 -9.07 4.90
CA VAL A 10 -3.69 -9.97 4.02
C VAL A 10 -3.52 -11.35 4.65
N LYS A 11 -3.24 -11.43 5.96
CA LYS A 11 -3.14 -12.71 6.67
C LYS A 11 -4.39 -13.57 6.57
N LYS A 12 -5.55 -12.98 6.39
CA LYS A 12 -6.84 -13.68 6.32
C LYS A 12 -7.15 -14.23 4.93
N MET A 13 -6.40 -13.82 3.90
CA MET A 13 -6.65 -14.25 2.53
C MET A 13 -6.25 -15.72 2.34
N PRO A 14 -7.18 -16.59 1.89
CA PRO A 14 -6.83 -17.97 1.55
C PRO A 14 -5.81 -18.02 0.41
N ASP A 15 -4.76 -18.82 0.56
CA ASP A 15 -3.68 -18.93 -0.43
C ASP A 15 -4.17 -19.34 -1.81
N ASN A 16 -5.20 -20.19 -1.88
CA ASN A 16 -5.78 -20.64 -3.15
C ASN A 16 -6.54 -19.55 -3.92
N LYS A 17 -6.73 -18.38 -3.34
CA LYS A 17 -7.36 -17.22 -4.00
C LYS A 17 -6.34 -16.25 -4.61
N LEU A 18 -5.06 -16.37 -4.27
CA LEU A 18 -4.03 -15.43 -4.69
C LEU A 18 -3.85 -15.33 -6.21
N GLY A 19 -4.14 -16.40 -6.94
CA GLY A 19 -4.10 -16.42 -8.40
C GLY A 19 -5.31 -15.82 -9.10
N ASN A 20 -6.37 -15.48 -8.37
CA ASN A 20 -7.58 -14.89 -8.96
C ASN A 20 -7.26 -13.54 -9.60
N GLN A 21 -8.03 -13.18 -10.64
CA GLN A 21 -7.89 -11.90 -11.33
C GLN A 21 -8.76 -10.83 -10.71
N LEU A 22 -8.28 -9.58 -10.71
CA LEU A 22 -9.04 -8.42 -10.27
C LEU A 22 -10.19 -8.12 -11.25
N PRO A 23 -11.29 -7.51 -10.76
CA PRO A 23 -12.42 -7.18 -11.64
C PRO A 23 -12.14 -6.00 -12.57
N ASN A 24 -11.17 -5.13 -12.26
CA ASN A 24 -10.95 -3.86 -12.95
C ASN A 24 -9.71 -3.85 -13.87
N ARG A 25 -8.83 -4.83 -13.77
CA ARG A 25 -7.60 -4.88 -14.58
C ARG A 25 -6.99 -6.30 -14.59
N PRO A 26 -6.13 -6.63 -15.58
CA PRO A 26 -5.46 -7.95 -15.65
C PRO A 26 -4.32 -8.05 -14.65
N ARG A 27 -4.65 -8.14 -13.37
CA ARG A 27 -3.72 -8.23 -12.25
C ARG A 27 -4.26 -9.26 -11.25
N SER A 28 -3.40 -10.11 -10.71
CA SER A 28 -3.83 -11.08 -9.70
C SER A 28 -4.03 -10.45 -8.33
N TRP A 29 -4.81 -11.11 -7.48
CA TRP A 29 -4.97 -10.72 -6.08
C TRP A 29 -3.62 -10.67 -5.35
N ARG A 30 -2.75 -11.64 -5.63
CA ARG A 30 -1.38 -11.68 -5.10
C ARG A 30 -0.61 -10.40 -5.42
N VAL A 31 -0.64 -9.96 -6.67
CA VAL A 31 0.05 -8.75 -7.11
C VAL A 31 -0.52 -7.51 -6.43
N LEU A 32 -1.84 -7.40 -6.30
CA LEU A 32 -2.46 -6.29 -5.60
C LEU A 32 -2.02 -6.22 -4.13
N MET A 33 -2.05 -7.36 -3.44
CA MET A 33 -1.69 -7.40 -2.01
C MET A 33 -0.23 -7.06 -1.77
N HIS A 34 0.68 -7.45 -2.65
CA HIS A 34 2.08 -7.03 -2.61
C HIS A 34 2.20 -5.53 -2.92
N HIS A 35 1.51 -5.07 -3.95
CA HIS A 35 1.61 -3.69 -4.44
C HIS A 35 1.25 -2.67 -3.37
N LEU A 36 0.24 -2.92 -2.55
CA LEU A 36 -0.14 -1.99 -1.49
C LEU A 36 0.99 -1.73 -0.48
N PHE A 37 1.91 -2.68 -0.28
CA PHE A 37 3.11 -2.51 0.53
C PHE A 37 4.29 -1.96 -0.25
N GLN A 38 4.35 -2.22 -1.57
CA GLN A 38 5.40 -1.70 -2.44
C GLN A 38 5.33 -0.18 -2.58
N ILE A 39 4.13 0.39 -2.54
CA ILE A 39 3.93 1.84 -2.60
C ILE A 39 4.71 2.58 -1.50
N PRO A 40 4.55 2.27 -0.21
CA PRO A 40 5.37 2.90 0.82
C PRO A 40 6.86 2.55 0.72
N VAL A 41 7.24 1.38 0.21
CA VAL A 41 8.64 1.05 -0.03
C VAL A 41 9.29 2.03 -1.02
N ALA A 42 8.63 2.32 -2.13
CA ALA A 42 9.13 3.28 -3.11
C ALA A 42 9.32 4.67 -2.50
N PHE A 43 8.37 5.12 -1.70
CA PHE A 43 8.49 6.38 -0.95
C PHE A 43 9.68 6.37 0.01
N LEU A 44 9.83 5.33 0.81
CA LEU A 44 10.92 5.21 1.79
C LEU A 44 12.29 5.15 1.12
N ASN A 45 12.40 4.48 -0.02
CA ASN A 45 13.66 4.44 -0.78
C ASN A 45 14.04 5.83 -1.30
N MET A 46 13.09 6.60 -1.83
CA MET A 46 13.31 7.99 -2.22
C MET A 46 13.78 8.83 -1.03
N GLU A 47 13.15 8.67 0.13
CA GLU A 47 13.53 9.40 1.36
C GLU A 47 14.93 9.03 1.85
N ASP A 48 15.30 7.75 1.76
CA ASP A 48 16.59 7.27 2.26
C ASP A 48 17.77 7.62 1.32
N THR A 49 17.52 7.62 0.00
CA THR A 49 18.59 7.78 -1.00
C THR A 49 18.64 9.16 -1.66
N GLY A 50 17.54 9.89 -1.65
CA GLY A 50 17.39 11.11 -2.44
C GLY A 50 17.26 10.88 -3.94
N GLU A 51 17.20 9.62 -4.38
CA GLU A 51 17.03 9.27 -5.79
C GLU A 51 15.55 9.38 -6.20
N THR A 52 15.33 9.54 -7.52
CA THR A 52 13.99 9.69 -8.08
C THR A 52 13.14 8.45 -7.80
N LEU A 53 11.93 8.66 -7.26
CA LEU A 53 10.92 7.63 -7.19
C LEU A 53 10.42 7.34 -8.61
N THR A 54 10.70 6.13 -9.12
CA THR A 54 10.35 5.73 -10.48
C THR A 54 9.04 4.96 -10.52
N TYR A 55 8.38 5.00 -11.67
CA TYR A 55 7.18 4.19 -11.89
C TYR A 55 7.49 2.69 -11.80
N GLU A 56 8.63 2.26 -12.33
CA GLU A 56 9.08 0.87 -12.31
C GLU A 56 9.22 0.34 -10.89
N GLU A 57 9.79 1.16 -9.99
CA GLU A 57 9.91 0.79 -8.57
C GLU A 57 8.54 0.72 -7.89
N LEU A 58 7.68 1.69 -8.17
CA LEU A 58 6.34 1.75 -7.60
C LEU A 58 5.52 0.49 -7.93
N VAL A 59 5.64 -0.03 -9.14
CA VAL A 59 4.90 -1.19 -9.64
C VAL A 59 5.74 -2.48 -9.66
N ALA A 60 6.89 -2.51 -9.00
CA ALA A 60 7.75 -3.68 -8.96
C ALA A 60 6.95 -4.92 -8.50
N PRO A 61 7.01 -6.03 -9.25
CA PRO A 61 6.23 -7.21 -8.94
C PRO A 61 6.75 -7.90 -7.67
N PRO A 62 5.91 -8.73 -7.01
CA PRO A 62 6.40 -9.55 -5.91
C PRO A 62 7.46 -10.54 -6.39
N PRO A 63 8.40 -10.94 -5.51
CA PRO A 63 9.30 -12.04 -5.80
C PRO A 63 8.53 -13.31 -6.20
N GLU A 64 9.07 -14.11 -7.11
CA GLU A 64 8.40 -15.30 -7.62
C GLU A 64 8.06 -16.34 -6.53
N ASP A 65 8.86 -16.39 -5.47
CA ASP A 65 8.67 -17.29 -4.33
C ASP A 65 7.71 -16.74 -3.26
N MET A 66 7.27 -15.51 -3.36
CA MET A 66 6.29 -14.90 -2.43
C MET A 66 4.86 -15.30 -2.87
N VAL A 67 4.47 -16.52 -2.57
CA VAL A 67 3.24 -17.15 -3.09
C VAL A 67 2.19 -17.46 -2.02
N THR A 68 2.42 -17.06 -0.78
CA THR A 68 1.47 -17.23 0.33
C THR A 68 1.06 -15.90 0.95
N SER A 69 -0.13 -15.86 1.51
CA SER A 69 -0.61 -14.69 2.25
C SER A 69 0.28 -14.38 3.46
N ALA A 70 0.80 -15.41 4.13
CA ALA A 70 1.73 -15.24 5.24
C ALA A 70 3.03 -14.55 4.80
N ALA A 71 3.59 -14.92 3.66
CA ALA A 71 4.81 -14.29 3.13
C ALA A 71 4.58 -12.82 2.76
N ILE A 72 3.44 -12.52 2.14
CA ILE A 72 3.08 -11.13 1.81
C ILE A 72 2.85 -10.31 3.08
N ALA A 73 2.19 -10.87 4.08
CA ALA A 73 1.97 -10.21 5.37
C ALA A 73 3.27 -9.96 6.13
N GLU A 74 4.22 -10.88 6.08
CA GLU A 74 5.56 -10.69 6.67
C GLU A 74 6.30 -9.52 6.00
N PHE A 75 6.26 -9.45 4.68
CA PHE A 75 6.77 -8.29 3.95
C PHE A 75 6.08 -7.00 4.42
N GLY A 76 4.76 -7.03 4.57
CA GLY A 76 3.98 -5.89 5.09
C GLY A 76 4.40 -5.48 6.50
N ASP A 77 4.68 -6.42 7.40
CA ASP A 77 5.16 -6.13 8.75
C ASP A 77 6.54 -5.44 8.72
N GLN A 78 7.44 -5.88 7.85
CA GLN A 78 8.74 -5.24 7.65
C GLN A 78 8.60 -3.81 7.13
N VAL A 79 7.71 -3.58 6.17
CA VAL A 79 7.42 -2.24 5.64
C VAL A 79 6.84 -1.35 6.74
N ARG A 80 5.92 -1.86 7.53
CA ARG A 80 5.33 -1.13 8.65
C ARG A 80 6.39 -0.69 9.66
N GLU A 81 7.28 -1.58 10.07
CA GLU A 81 8.36 -1.28 11.01
C GLU A 81 9.29 -0.18 10.44
N ARG A 82 9.66 -0.32 9.17
CA ARG A 82 10.49 0.66 8.48
C ARG A 82 9.80 2.03 8.39
N PHE A 83 8.52 2.05 8.06
CA PHE A 83 7.73 3.27 7.95
C PHE A 83 7.59 3.97 9.32
N ASN A 84 7.34 3.20 10.38
CA ASN A 84 7.24 3.75 11.73
C ASN A 84 8.57 4.33 12.20
N ALA A 85 9.69 3.67 11.92
CA ALA A 85 11.02 4.18 12.23
C ALA A 85 11.31 5.48 11.46
N TRP A 86 10.94 5.54 10.18
CA TRP A 86 11.05 6.74 9.39
C TRP A 86 10.21 7.89 9.96
N ALA A 87 8.96 7.63 10.30
CA ALA A 87 8.06 8.64 10.87
C ALA A 87 8.58 9.20 12.20
N TYR A 88 9.12 8.35 13.05
CA TYR A 88 9.74 8.76 14.30
C TYR A 88 10.95 9.64 14.06
N ARG A 89 11.85 9.23 13.14
CA ARG A 89 13.09 9.94 12.82
C ARG A 89 12.84 11.31 12.20
N THR A 90 11.79 11.44 11.39
CA THR A 90 11.48 12.66 10.63
C THR A 90 10.46 13.57 11.34
N ASN A 91 10.05 13.22 12.54
CA ASN A 91 9.09 14.03 13.31
C ASN A 91 9.63 15.45 13.52
N GLY A 92 8.84 16.46 13.14
CA GLY A 92 9.21 17.86 13.24
C GLY A 92 10.04 18.42 12.09
N GLU A 93 10.38 17.60 11.09
CA GLU A 93 11.07 18.09 9.88
C GLU A 93 10.12 18.87 8.95
N ASP A 94 10.70 19.68 8.06
CA ASP A 94 9.98 20.42 7.04
C ASP A 94 9.67 19.51 5.83
N PHE A 95 8.38 19.44 5.49
CA PHE A 95 7.88 18.65 4.37
C PHE A 95 7.45 19.49 3.17
N SER A 96 7.80 20.80 3.14
CA SER A 96 7.40 21.72 2.07
C SER A 96 8.31 21.66 0.83
N GLY A 97 9.51 21.07 0.95
CA GLY A 97 10.45 20.95 -0.16
C GLY A 97 10.01 19.98 -1.23
N GLU A 98 10.45 20.19 -2.47
CA GLU A 98 10.18 19.28 -3.58
C GLU A 98 10.97 17.97 -3.43
N VAL A 99 10.38 16.88 -3.92
CA VAL A 99 11.00 15.56 -3.98
C VAL A 99 11.03 15.05 -5.42
N PRO A 100 12.04 14.23 -5.78
CA PRO A 100 12.18 13.72 -7.14
C PRO A 100 11.26 12.54 -7.40
N THR A 101 10.27 12.72 -8.27
CA THR A 101 9.35 11.67 -8.71
C THR A 101 9.26 11.59 -10.22
N TYR A 102 8.82 10.46 -10.75
CA TYR A 102 8.66 10.25 -12.20
C TYR A 102 7.63 11.18 -12.84
N PHE A 103 6.70 11.74 -12.05
CA PHE A 103 5.70 12.71 -12.54
C PHE A 103 6.08 14.16 -12.24
N GLY A 104 7.20 14.42 -11.56
CA GLY A 104 7.74 15.77 -11.27
C GLY A 104 6.90 16.59 -10.30
N GLY A 105 7.40 17.78 -9.96
CA GLY A 105 6.63 18.89 -9.40
C GLY A 105 5.79 18.60 -8.15
N THR A 106 6.24 17.77 -7.22
CA THR A 106 5.49 17.49 -5.99
C THR A 106 6.34 17.77 -4.75
N THR A 107 5.67 18.22 -3.66
CA THR A 107 6.33 18.40 -2.37
C THR A 107 6.44 17.08 -1.61
N ARG A 108 7.35 17.04 -0.64
CA ARG A 108 7.49 15.89 0.27
C ARG A 108 6.19 15.57 0.98
N HIS A 109 5.46 16.60 1.43
CA HIS A 109 4.14 16.45 2.06
C HIS A 109 3.12 15.81 1.09
N GLU A 110 3.00 16.35 -0.11
CA GLU A 110 2.08 15.83 -1.13
C GLU A 110 2.41 14.38 -1.50
N MET A 111 3.71 14.05 -1.60
CA MET A 111 4.13 12.68 -1.91
C MET A 111 3.82 11.71 -0.76
N LEU A 112 3.98 12.14 0.48
CA LEU A 112 3.58 11.35 1.64
C LEU A 112 2.06 11.11 1.64
N GLU A 113 1.27 12.17 1.44
CA GLU A 113 -0.19 12.07 1.38
C GLU A 113 -0.63 11.13 0.25
N ARG A 114 -0.04 11.28 -0.93
CA ARG A 114 -0.30 10.40 -2.08
C ARG A 114 0.04 8.94 -1.78
N THR A 115 1.15 8.69 -1.11
CA THR A 115 1.57 7.34 -0.70
C THR A 115 0.56 6.70 0.23
N VAL A 116 0.12 7.42 1.26
CA VAL A 116 -0.87 6.94 2.23
C VAL A 116 -2.22 6.72 1.55
N TRP A 117 -2.66 7.68 0.73
CA TRP A 117 -3.91 7.58 -0.03
C TRP A 117 -3.92 6.34 -0.95
N HIS A 118 -2.86 6.15 -1.71
CA HIS A 118 -2.76 5.08 -2.70
C HIS A 118 -2.79 3.69 -2.02
N SER A 119 -2.00 3.51 -0.97
CA SER A 119 -2.03 2.27 -0.19
C SER A 119 -3.40 2.04 0.45
N THR A 120 -4.03 3.08 0.99
CA THR A 120 -5.35 2.98 1.64
C THR A 120 -6.42 2.53 0.64
N GLN A 121 -6.39 3.04 -0.58
CA GLN A 121 -7.32 2.61 -1.63
C GLN A 121 -7.17 1.11 -1.93
N HIS A 122 -5.95 0.62 -2.03
CA HIS A 122 -5.71 -0.81 -2.24
C HIS A 122 -6.11 -1.66 -1.03
N ILE A 123 -5.96 -1.15 0.19
CA ILE A 123 -6.45 -1.84 1.40
C ILE A 123 -7.98 -2.02 1.35
N ARG A 124 -8.70 -1.00 0.91
CA ARG A 124 -10.17 -1.11 0.70
C ARG A 124 -10.50 -2.20 -0.33
N GLN A 125 -9.72 -2.29 -1.39
CA GLN A 125 -9.87 -3.32 -2.42
C GLN A 125 -9.63 -4.72 -1.83
N VAL A 126 -8.59 -4.90 -1.02
CA VAL A 126 -8.34 -6.19 -0.33
C VAL A 126 -9.51 -6.56 0.58
N GLY A 127 -10.07 -5.62 1.32
CA GLY A 127 -11.27 -5.84 2.12
C GLY A 127 -12.44 -6.37 1.29
N SER A 128 -12.67 -5.79 0.12
CA SER A 128 -13.70 -6.25 -0.82
C SER A 128 -13.41 -7.66 -1.34
N LEU A 129 -12.15 -8.00 -1.63
CA LEU A 129 -11.76 -9.34 -2.06
C LEU A 129 -12.00 -10.38 -0.95
N LEU A 130 -11.74 -10.04 0.31
CA LEU A 130 -12.04 -10.92 1.44
C LEU A 130 -13.54 -11.20 1.55
N GLU A 131 -14.39 -10.21 1.35
CA GLU A 131 -15.85 -10.40 1.29
C GLU A 131 -16.23 -11.35 0.16
N GLN A 132 -15.66 -11.19 -1.03
CA GLN A 132 -15.88 -12.10 -2.15
C GLN A 132 -15.41 -13.52 -1.85
N ALA A 133 -14.37 -13.70 -1.06
CA ALA A 133 -13.86 -15.00 -0.61
C ALA A 133 -14.66 -15.58 0.58
N GLU A 134 -15.73 -14.89 1.01
CA GLU A 134 -16.56 -15.27 2.15
C GLU A 134 -15.76 -15.37 3.47
N VAL A 135 -14.77 -14.53 3.64
CA VAL A 135 -13.96 -14.44 4.85
C VAL A 135 -14.51 -13.34 5.76
N GLU A 136 -14.80 -13.66 7.01
CA GLU A 136 -15.21 -12.68 8.00
C GLU A 136 -14.03 -11.76 8.37
N VAL A 137 -14.31 -10.47 8.45
CA VAL A 137 -13.33 -9.43 8.79
C VAL A 137 -13.81 -8.69 10.04
N GLU A 138 -13.04 -8.78 11.12
CA GLU A 138 -13.40 -8.13 12.39
C GLU A 138 -13.22 -6.61 12.34
N LYS A 139 -12.25 -6.14 11.55
CA LYS A 139 -11.96 -4.71 11.42
C LYS A 139 -11.70 -4.33 9.97
N LEU A 140 -12.61 -3.53 9.42
CA LEU A 140 -12.42 -2.82 8.16
C LEU A 140 -11.86 -1.42 8.45
N ILE A 141 -11.38 -0.75 7.40
CA ILE A 141 -10.99 0.66 7.50
C ILE A 141 -12.24 1.46 7.86
N GLY A 142 -12.21 2.14 9.00
CA GLY A 142 -13.25 3.05 9.42
C GLY A 142 -13.08 4.44 8.79
N SER A 143 -14.14 5.26 8.87
CA SER A 143 -14.08 6.64 8.36
C SER A 143 -13.00 7.48 9.04
N GLU A 144 -12.70 7.19 10.30
CA GLU A 144 -11.64 7.87 11.05
C GLU A 144 -10.23 7.55 10.53
N ASP A 145 -10.03 6.36 9.96
CA ASP A 145 -8.71 5.94 9.44
C ASP A 145 -8.36 6.65 8.12
N ILE A 146 -9.37 7.13 7.40
CA ILE A 146 -9.22 7.74 6.06
C ILE A 146 -9.60 9.22 6.02
N GLN A 147 -9.90 9.80 7.17
CA GLN A 147 -10.30 11.21 7.25
C GLN A 147 -9.21 12.13 6.68
N GLY A 148 -9.62 12.99 5.77
CA GLY A 148 -8.72 13.95 5.11
C GLY A 148 -7.95 13.38 3.92
N LEU A 149 -8.10 12.10 3.60
CA LEU A 149 -7.50 11.51 2.39
C LEU A 149 -8.43 11.70 1.18
N PRO A 150 -7.91 12.06 0.01
CA PRO A 150 -8.71 12.28 -1.19
C PRO A 150 -9.09 10.95 -1.87
N LEU A 151 -9.79 10.09 -1.15
CA LEU A 151 -10.23 8.80 -1.67
C LEU A 151 -11.48 8.92 -2.52
N THR A 152 -11.59 8.08 -3.56
CA THR A 152 -12.79 7.95 -4.36
C THR A 152 -13.88 7.22 -3.60
N ASN A 153 -15.14 7.42 -4.00
CA ASN A 153 -16.26 6.66 -3.45
C ASN A 153 -16.26 5.21 -3.98
N GLU A 154 -15.68 4.99 -5.14
CA GLU A 154 -15.59 3.67 -5.77
C GLU A 154 -14.42 2.87 -5.22
N ILE A 155 -14.67 1.58 -4.93
CA ILE A 155 -13.62 0.65 -4.49
C ILE A 155 -12.72 0.26 -5.66
N TRP A 156 -13.31 -0.01 -6.84
CA TRP A 156 -12.60 -0.48 -8.03
C TRP A 156 -12.42 0.65 -9.04
N ASP A 157 -11.58 1.62 -8.70
CA ASP A 157 -11.19 2.70 -9.60
C ASP A 157 -10.10 2.27 -10.58
N GLN A 158 -9.67 3.19 -11.42
CA GLN A 158 -8.60 2.99 -12.41
C GLN A 158 -7.22 3.43 -11.91
N ALA A 159 -7.13 3.82 -10.64
CA ALA A 159 -5.87 4.28 -10.06
C ALA A 159 -4.83 3.17 -9.85
#